data_9447053aa38de3eb3cfe64700fc37ed1
#
_entry.id   9447053aa38de3eb3cfe64700fc37ed1
#
_cell.length_a   1.000
_cell.length_b   1.000
_cell.length_c   1.000
_cell.angle_alpha   90.00
_cell.angle_beta   90.00
_cell.angle_gamma   90.00
#
_symmetry.space_group_name_H-M   'P 1'
#
loop_
_entity.id
_entity.type
_entity.pdbx_description
1 polymer ?
#
loop_
_entity_poly.entity_id
_entity_poly.type
_entity_poly.pdbx_seq_one_letter_code
_entity_poly.pdbx_strand_id
1 'polypeptide(L)'
;MEEGPAIYIVGGIHGDETAGWAAADLLKELCPRAGTVYILSPANVYGAEHDKRTTRSDRDLNRCFPGDPEGWDAERIAATIYEDVEERSPDLLLDLHETKGPQESAPERDDLRNTVIVYDMAPVGDLVWELTVEGDLTLMGSPPAGSINRTVSEQLGIPAITLETWRGEALRERVERQIRFVREVLTFYGML
;
A
#
# COMPACT_ATOMS: atom_id res chain seq x y z
N MET A 1 -0.95 17.37 -19.35
CA MET A 1 -0.16 17.03 -18.18
C MET A 1 1.30 17.06 -18.61
N GLU A 2 2.17 17.59 -17.79
CA GLU A 2 3.61 17.53 -18.03
C GLU A 2 4.13 16.10 -17.85
N GLU A 3 5.21 15.74 -18.54
CA GLU A 3 5.90 14.49 -18.31
C GLU A 3 6.39 14.44 -16.86
N GLY A 4 6.36 13.26 -16.25
CA GLY A 4 6.77 13.09 -14.87
C GLY A 4 6.64 11.63 -14.44
N PRO A 5 6.89 11.33 -13.17
CA PRO A 5 6.88 9.95 -12.66
C PRO A 5 5.49 9.31 -12.69
N ALA A 6 5.48 7.98 -12.69
CA ALA A 6 4.29 7.16 -12.58
C ALA A 6 4.23 6.53 -11.18
N ILE A 7 3.17 6.79 -10.43
CA ILE A 7 2.97 6.23 -9.10
C ILE A 7 1.76 5.29 -9.14
N TYR A 8 1.94 4.06 -8.67
CA TYR A 8 0.88 3.07 -8.54
C TYR A 8 0.41 2.98 -7.08
N ILE A 9 -0.85 3.24 -6.83
CA ILE A 9 -1.46 3.20 -5.49
C ILE A 9 -2.43 2.02 -5.44
N VAL A 10 -2.24 1.12 -4.48
CA VAL A 10 -3.17 0.04 -4.20
C VAL A 10 -3.75 0.18 -2.80
N GLY A 11 -5.07 0.12 -2.69
CA GLY A 11 -5.78 0.10 -1.41
C GLY A 11 -6.70 -1.12 -1.32
N GLY A 12 -6.85 -1.68 -0.12
CA GLY A 12 -7.79 -2.76 0.12
C GLY A 12 -7.34 -4.15 -0.35
N ILE A 13 -6.06 -4.44 -0.31
CA ILE A 13 -5.54 -5.82 -0.40
C ILE A 13 -6.14 -6.66 0.74
N HIS A 14 -6.24 -6.09 1.94
CA HIS A 14 -7.10 -6.61 3.01
C HIS A 14 -8.40 -5.80 3.05
N GLY A 15 -9.52 -6.45 2.84
CA GLY A 15 -10.80 -5.75 2.72
C GLY A 15 -11.31 -5.14 4.02
N ASP A 16 -10.93 -5.72 5.17
CA ASP A 16 -11.24 -5.20 6.51
C ASP A 16 -10.36 -3.99 6.92
N GLU A 17 -9.45 -3.55 6.07
CA GLU A 17 -8.58 -2.38 6.27
C GLU A 17 -9.17 -1.15 5.55
N THR A 18 -10.30 -0.67 6.10
CA THR A 18 -11.20 0.29 5.45
C THR A 18 -10.53 1.61 5.10
N ALA A 19 -9.60 2.12 5.94
CA ALA A 19 -9.00 3.43 5.68
C ALA A 19 -8.13 3.42 4.42
N GLY A 20 -7.41 2.32 4.13
CA GLY A 20 -6.56 2.21 2.95
C GLY A 20 -7.34 2.34 1.64
N TRP A 21 -8.41 1.53 1.47
CA TRP A 21 -9.19 1.60 0.23
C TRP A 21 -10.11 2.82 0.17
N ALA A 22 -10.62 3.32 1.29
CA ALA A 22 -11.42 4.55 1.30
C ALA A 22 -10.57 5.79 0.95
N ALA A 23 -9.33 5.85 1.43
CA ALA A 23 -8.39 6.91 1.04
C ALA A 23 -8.04 6.83 -0.45
N ALA A 24 -7.74 5.63 -0.96
CA ALA A 24 -7.46 5.41 -2.37
C ALA A 24 -8.66 5.81 -3.26
N ASP A 25 -9.90 5.51 -2.84
CA ASP A 25 -11.09 5.93 -3.58
C ASP A 25 -11.25 7.45 -3.64
N LEU A 26 -10.98 8.18 -2.55
CA LEU A 26 -11.03 9.64 -2.54
C LEU A 26 -9.91 10.26 -3.40
N LEU A 27 -8.76 9.59 -3.49
CA LEU A 27 -7.64 10.03 -4.32
C LEU A 27 -7.88 9.88 -5.82
N LYS A 28 -8.92 9.15 -6.27
CA LYS A 28 -9.30 9.06 -7.69
C LYS A 28 -9.71 10.41 -8.29
N GLU A 29 -10.13 11.36 -7.45
CA GLU A 29 -10.45 12.73 -7.87
C GLU A 29 -9.22 13.64 -7.96
N LEU A 30 -8.03 13.14 -7.59
CA LEU A 30 -6.80 13.92 -7.62
C LEU A 30 -6.30 14.06 -9.07
N CYS A 31 -5.99 15.29 -9.46
CA CYS A 31 -5.38 15.59 -10.75
C CYS A 31 -3.93 16.03 -10.53
N PRO A 32 -2.94 15.19 -10.78
CA PRO A 32 -1.54 15.61 -10.68
C PRO A 32 -1.21 16.65 -11.76
N ARG A 33 -0.32 17.58 -11.45
CA ARG A 33 0.17 18.57 -12.43
C ARG A 33 1.17 17.96 -13.41
N ALA A 34 1.92 16.94 -12.97
CA ALA A 34 2.88 16.20 -13.77
C ALA A 34 2.81 14.71 -13.47
N GLY A 35 3.19 13.86 -14.43
CA GLY A 35 3.24 12.43 -14.28
C GLY A 35 1.86 11.73 -14.29
N THR A 36 1.83 10.50 -13.84
CA THR A 36 0.62 9.66 -13.84
C THR A 36 0.42 8.99 -12.49
N VAL A 37 -0.83 8.97 -12.01
CA VAL A 37 -1.22 8.20 -10.82
C VAL A 37 -2.19 7.09 -11.24
N TYR A 38 -1.80 5.84 -11.05
CA TYR A 38 -2.66 4.68 -11.19
C TYR A 38 -3.25 4.33 -9.83
N ILE A 39 -4.55 4.07 -9.74
CA ILE A 39 -5.21 3.75 -8.47
C ILE A 39 -6.05 2.50 -8.64
N LEU A 40 -5.72 1.47 -7.87
CA LEU A 40 -6.51 0.25 -7.70
C LEU A 40 -7.15 0.23 -6.32
N SER A 41 -8.48 0.27 -6.26
CA SER A 41 -9.20 0.25 -4.98
C SER A 41 -10.68 -0.11 -5.16
N PRO A 42 -11.22 -1.00 -4.29
CA PRO A 42 -10.47 -1.93 -3.45
C PRO A 42 -9.90 -3.09 -4.27
N ALA A 43 -8.68 -3.55 -3.96
CA ALA A 43 -8.06 -4.69 -4.63
C ALA A 43 -8.79 -6.00 -4.33
N ASN A 44 -9.19 -6.23 -3.08
CA ASN A 44 -10.02 -7.35 -2.63
C ASN A 44 -11.47 -6.90 -2.46
N VAL A 45 -12.21 -6.83 -3.55
CA VAL A 45 -13.63 -6.39 -3.54
C VAL A 45 -14.47 -7.22 -2.59
N TYR A 46 -14.33 -8.56 -2.63
CA TYR A 46 -15.08 -9.45 -1.74
C TYR A 46 -14.78 -9.16 -0.26
N GLY A 47 -13.52 -8.98 0.07
CA GLY A 47 -13.11 -8.64 1.44
C GLY A 47 -13.69 -7.31 1.91
N ALA A 48 -13.66 -6.29 1.05
CA ALA A 48 -14.22 -4.96 1.35
C ALA A 48 -15.74 -4.99 1.57
N GLU A 49 -16.47 -5.75 0.73
CA GLU A 49 -17.93 -5.89 0.85
C GLU A 49 -18.36 -6.68 2.10
N HIS A 50 -17.51 -7.55 2.64
CA HIS A 50 -17.85 -8.46 3.74
C HIS A 50 -17.07 -8.18 5.04
N ASP A 51 -16.32 -7.07 5.09
CA ASP A 51 -15.44 -6.72 6.22
C ASP A 51 -14.49 -7.86 6.59
N LYS A 52 -13.82 -8.42 5.59
CA LYS A 52 -12.89 -9.53 5.73
C LYS A 52 -11.50 -9.18 5.25
N ARG A 53 -10.50 -9.66 5.99
CA ARG A 53 -9.09 -9.57 5.57
C ARG A 53 -8.83 -10.39 4.29
N THR A 54 -9.41 -11.58 4.23
CA THR A 54 -9.15 -12.60 3.21
C THR A 54 -10.07 -12.46 2.01
N THR A 55 -9.72 -13.16 0.92
CA THR A 55 -10.58 -13.32 -0.25
C THR A 55 -11.69 -14.35 0.00
N ARG A 56 -12.52 -14.62 -0.99
CA ARG A 56 -13.62 -15.60 -0.90
C ARG A 56 -13.12 -17.01 -0.56
N SER A 57 -11.92 -17.38 -0.98
CA SER A 57 -11.30 -18.67 -0.64
C SER A 57 -10.65 -18.71 0.75
N ASP A 58 -10.87 -17.68 1.56
CA ASP A 58 -10.29 -17.50 2.89
C ASP A 58 -8.74 -17.45 2.89
N ARG A 59 -8.16 -16.97 1.80
CA ARG A 59 -6.71 -16.77 1.64
C ARG A 59 -6.32 -15.31 1.80
N ASP A 60 -5.18 -15.08 2.41
CA ASP A 60 -4.57 -13.75 2.52
C ASP A 60 -3.96 -13.36 1.17
N LEU A 61 -4.59 -12.40 0.47
CA LEU A 61 -4.13 -11.90 -0.83
C LEU A 61 -2.68 -11.40 -0.75
N ASN A 62 -2.29 -10.77 0.37
CA ASN A 62 -0.93 -10.24 0.57
C ASN A 62 0.09 -11.33 0.98
N ARG A 63 -0.20 -12.59 0.64
CA ARG A 63 0.71 -13.75 0.72
C ARG A 63 0.74 -14.54 -0.59
N CYS A 64 0.01 -14.06 -1.61
CA CYS A 64 -0.18 -14.80 -2.86
C CYS A 64 0.61 -14.24 -4.04
N PHE A 65 1.26 -13.07 -3.92
CA PHE A 65 2.04 -12.50 -5.02
C PHE A 65 3.30 -13.31 -5.33
N PRO A 66 3.69 -13.46 -6.64
CA PRO A 66 3.12 -12.81 -7.82
C PRO A 66 1.77 -13.38 -8.29
N GLY A 67 1.30 -14.47 -7.71
CA GLY A 67 0.04 -15.12 -8.05
C GLY A 67 0.19 -16.30 -9.01
N ASP A 68 -0.96 -16.90 -9.34
CA ASP A 68 -1.12 -17.97 -10.32
C ASP A 68 -2.48 -17.76 -11.02
N PRO A 69 -2.52 -17.52 -12.34
CA PRO A 69 -3.78 -17.32 -13.08
C PRO A 69 -4.69 -18.55 -13.08
N GLU A 70 -4.16 -19.74 -12.85
CA GLU A 70 -4.93 -20.99 -12.73
C GLU A 70 -5.21 -21.39 -11.28
N GLY A 71 -4.74 -20.59 -10.31
CA GLY A 71 -4.87 -20.84 -8.88
C GLY A 71 -6.23 -20.49 -8.27
N TRP A 72 -6.28 -20.39 -6.95
CA TRP A 72 -7.45 -19.92 -6.23
C TRP A 72 -7.71 -18.43 -6.51
N ASP A 73 -8.87 -17.93 -6.08
CA ASP A 73 -9.25 -16.52 -6.34
C ASP A 73 -8.18 -15.50 -5.85
N ALA A 74 -7.58 -15.72 -4.68
CA ALA A 74 -6.51 -14.86 -4.17
C ALA A 74 -5.28 -14.87 -5.10
N GLU A 75 -4.88 -16.05 -5.58
CA GLU A 75 -3.75 -16.21 -6.49
C GLU A 75 -4.02 -15.59 -7.85
N ARG A 76 -5.25 -15.74 -8.37
CA ARG A 76 -5.66 -15.09 -9.62
C ARG A 76 -5.73 -13.57 -9.52
N ILE A 77 -6.26 -13.05 -8.40
CA ILE A 77 -6.28 -11.61 -8.15
C ILE A 77 -4.84 -11.08 -8.05
N ALA A 78 -3.96 -11.78 -7.29
CA ALA A 78 -2.56 -11.41 -7.18
C ALA A 78 -1.86 -11.39 -8.55
N ALA A 79 -2.07 -12.41 -9.40
CA ALA A 79 -1.50 -12.49 -10.74
C ALA A 79 -1.96 -11.31 -11.61
N THR A 80 -3.26 -10.99 -11.61
CA THR A 80 -3.80 -9.86 -12.38
C THR A 80 -3.22 -8.52 -11.93
N ILE A 81 -3.08 -8.31 -10.62
CA ILE A 81 -2.49 -7.07 -10.09
C ILE A 81 -0.99 -7.00 -10.45
N TYR A 82 -0.28 -8.10 -10.30
CA TYR A 82 1.15 -8.17 -10.61
C TYR A 82 1.43 -7.87 -12.08
N GLU A 83 0.66 -8.47 -13.00
CA GLU A 83 0.72 -8.22 -14.43
C GLU A 83 0.41 -6.74 -14.77
N ASP A 84 -0.60 -6.14 -14.14
CA ASP A 84 -0.92 -4.71 -14.36
C ASP A 84 0.21 -3.79 -13.87
N VAL A 85 0.85 -4.11 -12.74
CA VAL A 85 2.01 -3.36 -12.23
C VAL A 85 3.22 -3.52 -13.16
N GLU A 86 3.50 -4.75 -13.64
CA GLU A 86 4.59 -5.01 -14.58
C GLU A 86 4.38 -4.26 -15.90
N GLU A 87 3.16 -4.30 -16.47
CA GLU A 87 2.83 -3.59 -17.73
C GLU A 87 2.99 -2.07 -17.60
N ARG A 88 2.53 -1.50 -16.47
CA ARG A 88 2.59 -0.05 -16.23
C ARG A 88 3.98 0.43 -15.84
N SER A 89 4.79 -0.46 -15.29
CA SER A 89 6.17 -0.17 -14.85
C SER A 89 6.30 1.18 -14.10
N PRO A 90 5.60 1.37 -12.97
CA PRO A 90 5.63 2.62 -12.24
C PRO A 90 6.99 2.87 -11.59
N ASP A 91 7.31 4.14 -11.32
CA ASP A 91 8.51 4.54 -10.59
C ASP A 91 8.43 4.22 -9.09
N LEU A 92 7.20 4.08 -8.57
CA LEU A 92 6.94 3.68 -7.16
C LEU A 92 5.57 3.03 -7.04
N LEU A 93 5.47 2.00 -6.20
CA LEU A 93 4.21 1.43 -5.75
C LEU A 93 3.94 1.81 -4.28
N LEU A 94 2.75 2.31 -4.00
CA LEU A 94 2.24 2.54 -2.65
C LEU A 94 1.14 1.52 -2.32
N ASP A 95 1.32 0.79 -1.22
CA ASP A 95 0.38 -0.20 -0.70
C ASP A 95 -0.23 0.30 0.62
N LEU A 96 -1.53 0.63 0.60
CA LEU A 96 -2.22 1.27 1.70
C LEU A 96 -2.88 0.25 2.62
N HIS A 97 -2.39 0.15 3.85
CA HIS A 97 -2.79 -0.82 4.86
C HIS A 97 -3.18 -0.20 6.20
N GLU A 98 -3.65 -1.04 7.09
CA GLU A 98 -3.93 -0.69 8.48
C GLU A 98 -3.40 -1.76 9.44
N THR A 99 -2.69 -1.32 10.47
CA THR A 99 -2.26 -2.20 11.56
C THR A 99 -3.29 -2.23 12.70
N LYS A 100 -3.46 -3.41 13.29
CA LYS A 100 -4.25 -3.54 14.52
C LYS A 100 -3.56 -2.92 15.75
N GLY A 101 -2.31 -2.52 15.56
CA GLY A 101 -1.49 -1.97 16.64
C GLY A 101 -0.98 -3.04 17.61
N PRO A 102 -0.49 -2.61 18.76
CA PRO A 102 0.08 -3.51 19.74
C PRO A 102 -0.91 -4.56 20.18
N GLN A 103 -0.49 -5.82 20.17
CA GLN A 103 -1.24 -6.91 20.76
C GLN A 103 -0.81 -7.05 22.23
N GLU A 104 -1.74 -7.38 23.11
CA GLU A 104 -1.43 -7.67 24.53
C GLU A 104 -0.32 -8.71 24.71
N SER A 105 -0.13 -9.57 23.67
CA SER A 105 0.92 -10.60 23.63
C SER A 105 2.29 -10.11 23.21
N ALA A 106 2.44 -8.86 22.78
CA ALA A 106 3.70 -8.28 22.31
C ALA A 106 3.78 -6.79 22.64
N PRO A 107 3.78 -6.43 23.95
CA PRO A 107 3.76 -5.02 24.39
C PRO A 107 5.00 -4.22 23.95
N GLU A 108 6.11 -4.89 23.66
CA GLU A 108 7.31 -4.26 23.09
C GLU A 108 7.11 -3.71 21.66
N ARG A 109 5.97 -3.97 21.03
CA ARG A 109 5.58 -3.44 19.73
C ARG A 109 4.58 -2.28 19.82
N ASP A 110 4.41 -1.70 20.98
CA ASP A 110 3.46 -0.61 21.24
C ASP A 110 3.73 0.65 20.40
N ASP A 111 4.94 0.82 19.87
CA ASP A 111 5.33 1.98 19.09
C ASP A 111 4.93 1.88 17.59
N LEU A 112 4.40 0.73 17.15
CA LEU A 112 4.06 0.50 15.75
C LEU A 112 2.62 0.92 15.43
N ARG A 113 2.29 2.19 15.64
CA ARG A 113 0.94 2.72 15.37
C ARG A 113 0.76 3.08 13.91
N ASN A 114 1.63 3.96 13.42
CA ASN A 114 1.66 4.32 12.01
C ASN A 114 3.04 3.95 11.48
N THR A 115 3.10 3.14 10.44
CA THR A 115 4.39 2.61 9.97
C THR A 115 4.55 2.74 8.46
N VAL A 116 5.81 2.87 8.08
CA VAL A 116 6.25 2.70 6.70
C VAL A 116 7.10 1.44 6.62
N ILE A 117 6.76 0.56 5.67
CA ILE A 117 7.45 -0.72 5.44
C ILE A 117 8.06 -0.70 4.05
N VAL A 118 9.35 -1.04 3.95
CA VAL A 118 10.12 -1.01 2.70
C VAL A 118 10.95 -2.28 2.59
N TYR A 119 10.99 -2.87 1.40
CA TYR A 119 11.87 -4.01 1.12
C TYR A 119 13.31 -3.57 0.85
N ASP A 120 13.49 -2.61 -0.06
CA ASP A 120 14.79 -2.04 -0.40
C ASP A 120 14.77 -0.52 -0.19
N MET A 121 15.64 -0.07 0.70
CA MET A 121 15.79 1.35 1.04
C MET A 121 16.56 2.15 -0.01
N ALA A 122 17.40 1.51 -0.81
CA ALA A 122 18.34 2.22 -1.68
C ALA A 122 17.63 3.20 -2.66
N PRO A 123 16.52 2.82 -3.32
CA PRO A 123 15.85 3.74 -4.26
C PRO A 123 14.93 4.76 -3.59
N VAL A 124 14.55 4.59 -2.32
CA VAL A 124 13.53 5.43 -1.64
C VAL A 124 14.00 6.05 -0.31
N GLY A 125 15.30 5.97 -0.01
CA GLY A 125 15.85 6.38 1.28
C GLY A 125 15.51 7.82 1.65
N ASP A 126 15.64 8.77 0.73
CA ASP A 126 15.36 10.20 0.97
C ASP A 126 13.86 10.42 1.22
N LEU A 127 12.98 9.77 0.46
CA LEU A 127 11.53 9.81 0.67
C LEU A 127 11.15 9.22 2.03
N VAL A 128 11.69 8.05 2.37
CA VAL A 128 11.39 7.39 3.66
C VAL A 128 11.91 8.23 4.83
N TRP A 129 13.06 8.88 4.67
CA TRP A 129 13.55 9.85 5.66
C TRP A 129 12.56 10.99 5.89
N GLU A 130 12.05 11.61 4.82
CA GLU A 130 11.07 12.69 4.91
C GLU A 130 9.78 12.20 5.61
N LEU A 131 9.24 11.07 5.19
CA LEU A 131 8.04 10.47 5.79
C LEU A 131 8.21 10.12 7.28
N THR A 132 9.39 9.71 7.71
CA THR A 132 9.64 9.33 9.12
C THR A 132 9.95 10.52 10.02
N VAL A 133 10.64 11.54 9.51
CA VAL A 133 11.01 12.72 10.29
C VAL A 133 9.87 13.72 10.41
N GLU A 134 9.12 13.93 9.33
CA GLU A 134 8.03 14.91 9.26
C GLU A 134 6.65 14.27 9.39
N GLY A 135 6.50 13.01 8.97
CA GLY A 135 5.22 12.31 8.88
C GLY A 135 4.75 11.55 10.13
N ASP A 136 5.54 11.49 11.20
CA ASP A 136 5.22 10.70 12.42
C ASP A 136 5.00 9.20 12.11
N LEU A 137 5.82 8.67 11.18
CA LEU A 137 5.83 7.26 10.80
C LEU A 137 7.03 6.53 11.41
N THR A 138 6.81 5.32 11.87
CA THR A 138 7.89 4.42 12.31
C THR A 138 8.34 3.55 11.14
N LEU A 139 9.64 3.57 10.82
CA LEU A 139 10.19 2.70 9.78
C LEU A 139 10.23 1.25 10.26
N MET A 140 9.62 0.38 9.48
CA MET A 140 9.78 -1.07 9.59
C MET A 140 10.37 -1.64 8.31
N GLY A 141 11.32 -2.57 8.45
CA GLY A 141 11.88 -3.30 7.33
C GLY A 141 11.25 -4.69 7.15
N SER A 142 11.54 -5.29 6.00
CA SER A 142 11.21 -6.68 5.68
C SER A 142 9.71 -7.00 5.59
N PRO A 143 9.04 -6.52 4.53
CA PRO A 143 7.71 -6.98 4.23
C PRO A 143 7.70 -8.51 4.03
N PRO A 144 6.60 -9.19 4.39
CA PRO A 144 6.54 -10.65 4.34
C PRO A 144 6.66 -11.20 2.91
N ALA A 145 7.15 -12.43 2.80
CA ALA A 145 7.16 -13.13 1.51
C ALA A 145 5.73 -13.27 0.95
N GLY A 146 5.59 -13.10 -0.36
CA GLY A 146 4.32 -13.13 -1.05
C GLY A 146 3.46 -11.87 -0.87
N SER A 147 3.97 -10.82 -0.19
CA SER A 147 3.34 -9.51 -0.22
C SER A 147 3.62 -8.79 -1.53
N ILE A 148 2.73 -7.89 -1.94
CA ILE A 148 2.91 -7.08 -3.15
C ILE A 148 4.19 -6.24 -3.05
N ASN A 149 4.42 -5.57 -1.92
CA ASN A 149 5.60 -4.76 -1.67
C ASN A 149 6.89 -5.54 -1.95
N ARG A 150 7.07 -6.68 -1.25
CA ARG A 150 8.29 -7.48 -1.41
C ARG A 150 8.42 -8.04 -2.82
N THR A 151 7.34 -8.61 -3.35
CA THR A 151 7.40 -9.32 -4.64
C THR A 151 7.67 -8.36 -5.80
N VAL A 152 7.03 -7.21 -5.84
CA VAL A 152 7.25 -6.19 -6.87
C VAL A 152 8.67 -5.63 -6.78
N SER A 153 9.16 -5.32 -5.57
CA SER A 153 10.53 -4.84 -5.41
C SER A 153 11.58 -5.89 -5.77
N GLU A 154 11.38 -7.14 -5.35
CA GLU A 154 12.35 -8.23 -5.55
C GLU A 154 12.40 -8.72 -6.99
N GLN A 155 11.26 -8.81 -7.67
CA GLN A 155 11.15 -9.44 -8.98
C GLN A 155 11.11 -8.44 -10.15
N LEU A 156 10.49 -7.27 -9.96
CA LEU A 156 10.39 -6.24 -11.00
C LEU A 156 11.40 -5.10 -10.81
N GLY A 157 12.06 -5.02 -9.65
CA GLY A 157 12.95 -3.90 -9.32
C GLY A 157 12.22 -2.57 -9.15
N ILE A 158 10.90 -2.58 -9.00
CA ILE A 158 10.08 -1.39 -8.77
C ILE A 158 10.05 -1.10 -7.26
N PRO A 159 10.49 0.08 -6.82
CA PRO A 159 10.40 0.44 -5.42
C PRO A 159 8.96 0.35 -4.91
N ALA A 160 8.77 -0.21 -3.72
CA ALA A 160 7.44 -0.30 -3.11
C ALA A 160 7.47 0.08 -1.63
N ILE A 161 6.47 0.84 -1.22
CA ILE A 161 6.27 1.30 0.15
C ILE A 161 4.89 0.88 0.62
N THR A 162 4.82 0.19 1.77
CA THR A 162 3.56 -0.02 2.48
C THR A 162 3.41 1.07 3.54
N LEU A 163 2.26 1.74 3.53
CA LEU A 163 1.86 2.74 4.51
C LEU A 163 0.77 2.16 5.39
N GLU A 164 1.04 2.07 6.70
CA GLU A 164 0.11 1.54 7.67
C GLU A 164 -0.42 2.63 8.60
N THR A 165 -1.74 2.67 8.80
CA THR A 165 -2.37 3.48 9.84
C THR A 165 -2.93 2.61 10.96
N TRP A 166 -2.94 3.14 12.17
CA TRP A 166 -3.36 2.38 13.35
C TRP A 166 -4.88 2.34 13.51
N ARG A 167 -5.46 1.16 13.56
CA ARG A 167 -6.90 0.93 13.73
C ARG A 167 -7.50 1.41 15.06
N GLY A 168 -6.70 1.78 16.03
CA GLY A 168 -7.18 2.37 17.28
C GLY A 168 -7.66 3.81 17.17
N GLU A 169 -7.34 4.50 16.06
CA GLU A 169 -7.84 5.85 15.77
C GLU A 169 -9.21 5.79 15.07
N ALA A 170 -9.94 6.91 15.08
CA ALA A 170 -11.20 6.99 14.36
C ALA A 170 -10.99 6.81 12.84
N LEU A 171 -11.93 6.15 12.14
CA LEU A 171 -11.80 5.87 10.70
C LEU A 171 -11.48 7.13 9.89
N ARG A 172 -12.17 8.23 10.19
CA ARG A 172 -11.93 9.50 9.49
C ARG A 172 -10.48 9.98 9.62
N GLU A 173 -9.90 9.90 10.80
CA GLU A 173 -8.53 10.32 11.07
C GLU A 173 -7.52 9.45 10.31
N ARG A 174 -7.77 8.13 10.26
CA ARG A 174 -6.96 7.18 9.51
C ARG A 174 -7.01 7.44 8.01
N VAL A 175 -8.19 7.70 7.45
CA VAL A 175 -8.39 8.05 6.03
C VAL A 175 -7.66 9.36 5.70
N GLU A 176 -7.85 10.41 6.51
CA GLU A 176 -7.17 11.70 6.33
C GLU A 176 -5.63 11.55 6.40
N ARG A 177 -5.13 10.66 7.27
CA ARG A 177 -3.70 10.36 7.40
C ARG A 177 -3.16 9.62 6.16
N GLN A 178 -3.86 8.61 5.66
CA GLN A 178 -3.48 7.92 4.41
C GLN A 178 -3.41 8.89 3.23
N ILE A 179 -4.42 9.76 3.08
CA ILE A 179 -4.42 10.78 2.04
C ILE A 179 -3.23 11.73 2.19
N ARG A 180 -2.92 12.16 3.42
CA ARG A 180 -1.78 13.03 3.68
C ARG A 180 -0.48 12.37 3.27
N PHE A 181 -0.22 11.12 3.66
CA PHE A 181 0.99 10.39 3.29
C PHE A 181 1.15 10.26 1.78
N VAL A 182 0.08 9.90 1.08
CA VAL A 182 0.11 9.84 -0.40
C VAL A 182 0.43 11.21 -0.99
N ARG A 183 -0.16 12.29 -0.47
CA ARG A 183 0.11 13.65 -0.95
C ARG A 183 1.56 14.07 -0.68
N GLU A 184 2.14 13.71 0.45
CA GLU A 184 3.55 13.94 0.76
C GLU A 184 4.45 13.23 -0.27
N VAL A 185 4.17 11.96 -0.56
CA VAL A 185 4.88 11.22 -1.62
C VAL A 185 4.75 11.91 -2.98
N LEU A 186 3.54 12.27 -3.40
CA LEU A 186 3.33 12.94 -4.69
C LEU A 186 4.01 14.33 -4.75
N THR A 187 4.08 15.03 -3.61
CA THR A 187 4.81 16.31 -3.50
C THR A 187 6.31 16.09 -3.62
N PHE A 188 6.86 15.10 -2.95
CA PHE A 188 8.28 14.71 -3.07
C PHE A 188 8.68 14.46 -4.53
N TYR A 189 7.82 13.78 -5.28
CA TYR A 189 8.03 13.55 -6.71
C TYR A 189 7.66 14.72 -7.63
N GLY A 190 7.30 15.88 -7.07
CA GLY A 190 6.97 17.08 -7.84
C GLY A 190 5.65 16.98 -8.63
N MET A 191 4.76 16.06 -8.23
CA MET A 191 3.48 15.81 -8.93
C MET A 191 2.34 16.71 -8.45
N LEU A 192 2.47 17.37 -7.28
CA LEU A 192 1.50 18.31 -6.71
C LEU A 192 2.03 19.73 -6.60
#